data_14e12a61c6ae7507a743a5c896570d60
#
_entry.id   14e12a61c6ae7507a743a5c896570d60
#
_cell.length_a   1.000
_cell.length_b   1.000
_cell.length_c   1.000
_cell.angle_alpha   90.00
_cell.angle_beta   90.00
_cell.angle_gamma   90.00
#
_symmetry.space_group_name_H-M   'P 1'
#
loop_
_entity.id
_entity.type
_entity.pdbx_description
1 polymer ?
#
loop_
_entity_poly.entity_id
_entity_poly.type
_entity_poly.pdbx_seq_one_letter_code
_entity_poly.pdbx_strand_id
1 'polypeptide(L)'
;SSSREGSLPSNLQGIWNEEFEPMWGSKYTININIEMNYWIAEKTGLSKLHMPLLEHLQRMYPHGKDVAEKMYGIDGFCCHHNTDIWGDCAPQDNHVSSTLWPMGGAWFCLHLIEHYKYTKDREFLKEYYGILKDAVKFFLQYMVKDAHGKWISGPSSSPENIYLNQKGEAGCLCMGASMDTEIIRELFNGYLEITEENQLPNDLNEAINERLNHMPELQIGKYGQIQEWSEDYDEVEPGHRHISQLFALYPAGQIRMDKTPELAQAAKQTIERRLKYGGGHTGWSKAWIILFYARLWEKEEAWKNLKELLEHATLNNLFDNHPPFQIDGNFGGACGLLEMLIQDYSDKVFLLPALPSSLSDGEVNGICLKAGAVLDMKWKEGNIDEIRITATRDCKFTLVTEEEYPLHLKKDQTVFLDKNFKERGRKTK
;
A
#
# COMPACT_ATOMS: atom_id res chain seq x y z
N SER A 1 3.96 -17.81 10.59
CA SER A 1 5.12 -18.71 10.51
C SER A 1 6.31 -18.07 9.81
N SER A 2 6.09 -17.27 8.76
CA SER A 2 7.16 -16.70 7.93
C SER A 2 7.66 -15.33 8.41
N SER A 3 7.05 -14.74 9.42
CA SER A 3 7.46 -13.48 10.05
C SER A 3 7.15 -13.55 11.53
N ARG A 4 8.16 -13.56 12.37
CA ARG A 4 8.05 -13.70 13.83
C ARG A 4 9.12 -12.84 14.51
N GLU A 5 8.86 -12.41 15.73
CA GLU A 5 9.82 -11.69 16.55
C GLU A 5 11.18 -12.40 16.56
N GLY A 6 12.25 -11.69 16.26
CA GLY A 6 13.61 -12.22 16.15
C GLY A 6 13.90 -13.03 14.88
N SER A 7 12.98 -13.11 13.92
CA SER A 7 13.21 -13.71 12.60
C SER A 7 13.46 -12.65 11.52
N LEU A 8 13.89 -13.10 10.33
CA LEU A 8 13.84 -12.27 9.14
C LEU A 8 12.37 -12.05 8.69
N PRO A 9 12.08 -10.99 7.92
CA PRO A 9 10.76 -10.78 7.36
C PRO A 9 10.37 -11.88 6.35
N SER A 10 9.08 -11.93 5.99
CA SER A 10 8.59 -12.84 4.96
C SER A 10 9.08 -12.37 3.58
N ASN A 11 9.87 -13.20 2.91
CA ASN A 11 10.28 -13.00 1.51
C ASN A 11 9.23 -13.56 0.53
N LEU A 12 9.61 -13.81 -0.73
CA LEU A 12 8.71 -14.32 -1.77
C LEU A 12 8.06 -15.66 -1.43
N GLN A 13 8.81 -16.60 -0.80
CA GLN A 13 8.33 -17.94 -0.44
C GLN A 13 8.23 -18.16 1.08
N GLY A 14 8.54 -17.17 1.89
CA GLY A 14 8.58 -17.31 3.34
C GLY A 14 9.62 -18.37 3.77
N ILE A 15 9.19 -19.31 4.59
CA ILE A 15 10.03 -20.43 5.04
C ILE A 15 9.81 -21.72 4.22
N TRP A 16 9.06 -21.64 3.12
CA TRP A 16 8.53 -22.80 2.39
C TRP A 16 9.31 -23.13 1.11
N ASN A 17 10.52 -22.60 0.97
CA ASN A 17 11.43 -22.93 -0.11
C ASN A 17 12.60 -23.78 0.44
N GLU A 18 12.93 -24.85 -0.25
CA GLU A 18 14.04 -25.78 0.08
C GLU A 18 15.05 -25.91 -1.08
N GLU A 19 14.89 -25.12 -2.15
CA GLU A 19 15.77 -25.14 -3.30
C GLU A 19 17.07 -24.36 -3.04
N PHE A 20 18.21 -24.86 -3.56
CA PHE A 20 19.48 -24.14 -3.51
C PHE A 20 19.51 -22.92 -4.46
N GLU A 21 18.79 -22.99 -5.56
CA GLU A 21 18.62 -21.92 -6.52
C GLU A 21 17.13 -21.59 -6.68
N PRO A 22 16.55 -20.92 -5.66
CA PRO A 22 15.14 -20.61 -5.69
C PRO A 22 14.82 -19.56 -6.77
N MET A 23 13.61 -19.62 -7.30
CA MET A 23 13.14 -18.63 -8.27
C MET A 23 13.27 -17.22 -7.70
N TRP A 24 13.82 -16.29 -8.49
CA TRP A 24 14.16 -14.90 -8.11
C TRP A 24 15.07 -14.78 -6.86
N GLY A 25 15.85 -15.84 -6.59
CA GLY A 25 16.72 -15.90 -5.42
C GLY A 25 15.97 -15.90 -4.07
N SER A 26 14.65 -16.09 -4.06
CA SER A 26 13.78 -15.94 -2.87
C SER A 26 14.02 -14.63 -2.13
N LYS A 27 14.31 -13.56 -2.87
CA LYS A 27 14.63 -12.24 -2.31
C LYS A 27 13.40 -11.52 -1.76
N TYR A 28 13.64 -10.38 -1.16
CA TYR A 28 12.63 -9.43 -0.72
C TYR A 28 12.39 -8.43 -1.85
N THR A 29 11.44 -8.73 -2.74
CA THR A 29 11.11 -7.85 -3.86
C THR A 29 10.22 -6.72 -3.38
N ILE A 30 10.72 -5.48 -3.49
CA ILE A 30 10.15 -4.28 -2.87
C ILE A 30 9.14 -3.59 -3.78
N ASN A 31 9.19 -3.82 -5.08
CA ASN A 31 8.31 -3.11 -6.01
C ASN A 31 6.83 -3.53 -5.93
N ILE A 32 6.49 -4.54 -5.09
CA ILE A 32 5.13 -4.94 -4.67
C ILE A 32 5.11 -6.06 -3.62
N ASN A 33 5.93 -7.12 -3.78
CA ASN A 33 5.71 -8.41 -3.14
C ASN A 33 5.84 -8.34 -1.61
N ILE A 34 6.97 -7.84 -1.09
CA ILE A 34 7.17 -7.73 0.36
C ILE A 34 6.17 -6.76 1.00
N GLU A 35 5.78 -5.72 0.30
CA GLU A 35 4.79 -4.76 0.75
C GLU A 35 3.44 -5.45 1.00
N MET A 36 2.98 -6.24 0.02
CA MET A 36 1.74 -6.99 0.10
C MET A 36 1.72 -7.99 1.25
N ASN A 37 2.86 -8.57 1.61
CA ASN A 37 2.99 -9.50 2.73
C ASN A 37 2.55 -8.87 4.07
N TYR A 38 2.63 -7.54 4.20
CA TYR A 38 2.41 -6.85 5.47
C TYR A 38 1.19 -5.92 5.49
N TRP A 39 0.50 -5.70 4.38
CA TRP A 39 -0.69 -4.82 4.35
C TRP A 39 -1.80 -5.24 5.33
N ILE A 40 -1.90 -6.52 5.64
CA ILE A 40 -2.90 -7.06 6.56
C ILE A 40 -2.50 -6.93 8.03
N ALA A 41 -1.20 -6.79 8.35
CA ALA A 41 -0.65 -7.02 9.69
C ALA A 41 -1.27 -6.10 10.74
N GLU A 42 -1.25 -4.80 10.53
CA GLU A 42 -1.74 -3.83 11.52
C GLU A 42 -3.26 -3.92 11.69
N LYS A 43 -4.00 -4.00 10.60
CA LYS A 43 -5.46 -4.10 10.60
C LYS A 43 -6.00 -5.31 11.37
N THR A 44 -5.25 -6.41 11.40
CA THR A 44 -5.62 -7.64 12.11
C THR A 44 -4.99 -7.78 13.50
N GLY A 45 -4.37 -6.73 14.02
CA GLY A 45 -3.75 -6.73 15.35
C GLY A 45 -2.48 -7.56 15.43
N LEU A 46 -1.81 -7.79 14.32
CA LEU A 46 -0.57 -8.57 14.21
C LEU A 46 0.70 -7.69 14.15
N SER A 47 0.68 -6.51 14.78
CA SER A 47 1.79 -5.53 14.78
C SER A 47 3.15 -6.15 15.16
N LYS A 48 3.18 -7.11 16.09
CA LYS A 48 4.41 -7.84 16.43
C LYS A 48 5.00 -8.64 15.28
N LEU A 49 4.15 -9.09 14.33
CA LEU A 49 4.58 -9.82 13.14
C LEU A 49 4.99 -8.87 12.00
N HIS A 50 4.72 -7.58 12.14
CA HIS A 50 5.22 -6.53 11.26
C HIS A 50 6.65 -6.10 11.63
N MET A 51 7.03 -6.22 12.90
CA MET A 51 8.35 -5.81 13.40
C MET A 51 9.53 -6.39 12.62
N PRO A 52 9.57 -7.67 12.20
CA PRO A 52 10.69 -8.19 11.41
C PRO A 52 10.97 -7.41 10.13
N LEU A 53 9.94 -6.84 9.48
CA LEU A 53 10.11 -5.97 8.32
C LEU A 53 10.79 -4.65 8.71
N LEU A 54 10.34 -4.06 9.81
CA LEU A 54 10.87 -2.78 10.30
C LEU A 54 12.30 -2.93 10.82
N GLU A 55 12.63 -4.04 11.52
CA GLU A 55 13.99 -4.38 11.89
C GLU A 55 14.90 -4.61 10.66
N HIS A 56 14.33 -5.14 9.59
CA HIS A 56 15.05 -5.28 8.32
C HIS A 56 15.33 -3.93 7.67
N LEU A 57 14.41 -2.98 7.77
CA LEU A 57 14.63 -1.60 7.32
C LEU A 57 15.83 -0.96 8.04
N GLN A 58 16.00 -1.21 9.35
CA GLN A 58 17.21 -0.77 10.07
C GLN A 58 18.48 -1.41 9.51
N ARG A 59 18.42 -2.70 9.14
CA ARG A 59 19.55 -3.40 8.50
C ARG A 59 19.89 -2.82 7.13
N MET A 60 18.89 -2.43 6.36
CA MET A 60 19.03 -1.80 5.04
C MET A 60 19.61 -0.37 5.14
N TYR A 61 19.34 0.34 6.21
CA TYR A 61 19.61 1.77 6.34
C TYR A 61 21.07 2.17 6.04
N PRO A 62 22.13 1.56 6.63
CA PRO A 62 23.51 1.91 6.29
C PRO A 62 23.84 1.65 4.81
N HIS A 63 23.33 0.57 4.23
CA HIS A 63 23.54 0.23 2.82
C HIS A 63 22.84 1.22 1.88
N GLY A 64 21.62 1.61 2.20
CA GLY A 64 20.87 2.58 1.41
C GLY A 64 21.45 4.00 1.49
N LYS A 65 22.10 4.37 2.59
CA LYS A 65 22.89 5.62 2.67
C LYS A 65 24.12 5.56 1.75
N ASP A 66 24.83 4.44 1.74
CA ASP A 66 25.95 4.20 0.84
C ASP A 66 25.53 4.30 -0.63
N VAL A 67 24.35 3.74 -1.00
CA VAL A 67 23.81 3.82 -2.35
C VAL A 67 23.43 5.27 -2.70
N ALA A 68 22.77 6.00 -1.81
CA ALA A 68 22.42 7.39 -2.01
C ALA A 68 23.68 8.26 -2.28
N GLU A 69 24.72 8.07 -1.49
CA GLU A 69 25.98 8.82 -1.64
C GLU A 69 26.76 8.38 -2.88
N LYS A 70 27.03 7.07 -3.05
CA LYS A 70 27.95 6.57 -4.09
C LYS A 70 27.33 6.56 -5.49
N MET A 71 26.04 6.26 -5.61
CA MET A 71 25.37 6.16 -6.90
C MET A 71 24.78 7.49 -7.34
N TYR A 72 24.25 8.27 -6.40
CA TYR A 72 23.50 9.49 -6.70
C TYR A 72 24.22 10.78 -6.25
N GLY A 73 25.23 10.70 -5.40
CA GLY A 73 25.90 11.88 -4.82
C GLY A 73 24.98 12.69 -3.89
N ILE A 74 24.00 12.04 -3.25
CA ILE A 74 22.93 12.63 -2.44
C ILE A 74 23.05 12.15 -1.00
N ASP A 75 22.87 13.05 -0.02
CA ASP A 75 22.70 12.66 1.38
C ASP A 75 21.27 12.16 1.61
N GLY A 76 21.15 11.02 2.25
CA GLY A 76 19.84 10.44 2.55
C GLY A 76 19.84 8.92 2.52
N PHE A 77 18.67 8.34 2.28
CA PHE A 77 18.46 6.89 2.22
C PHE A 77 17.61 6.53 1.01
N CYS A 78 18.10 5.60 0.17
CA CYS A 78 17.31 5.01 -0.89
C CYS A 78 17.56 3.50 -0.99
N CYS A 79 16.61 2.79 -1.57
CA CYS A 79 16.73 1.39 -1.93
C CYS A 79 16.05 1.15 -3.26
N HIS A 80 16.60 0.24 -4.07
CA HIS A 80 16.01 -0.16 -5.35
C HIS A 80 14.97 -1.27 -5.16
N HIS A 81 14.58 -1.96 -6.25
CA HIS A 81 13.44 -2.86 -6.28
C HIS A 81 13.56 -4.14 -5.44
N ASN A 82 14.76 -4.52 -5.04
CA ASN A 82 15.05 -5.73 -4.27
C ASN A 82 15.99 -5.43 -3.10
N THR A 83 15.84 -6.21 -2.03
CA THR A 83 16.83 -6.36 -0.98
C THR A 83 17.06 -7.84 -0.67
N ASP A 84 18.03 -8.15 0.14
CA ASP A 84 18.38 -9.50 0.56
C ASP A 84 18.53 -9.61 2.09
N ILE A 85 18.94 -10.75 2.59
CA ILE A 85 19.11 -10.99 4.04
C ILE A 85 20.16 -10.07 4.67
N TRP A 86 21.05 -9.47 3.88
CA TRP A 86 22.09 -8.55 4.32
C TRP A 86 21.64 -7.09 4.30
N GLY A 87 20.49 -6.82 3.66
CA GLY A 87 19.95 -5.46 3.54
C GLY A 87 20.56 -4.66 2.40
N ASP A 88 21.05 -5.29 1.32
CA ASP A 88 21.57 -4.58 0.16
C ASP A 88 20.46 -3.72 -0.48
N CYS A 89 20.84 -2.51 -0.91
CA CYS A 89 19.93 -1.51 -1.47
C CYS A 89 20.29 -1.10 -2.91
N ALA A 90 21.39 -1.64 -3.45
CA ALA A 90 21.82 -1.35 -4.81
C ALA A 90 20.88 -1.99 -5.86
N PRO A 91 20.90 -1.54 -7.12
CA PRO A 91 20.17 -2.23 -8.18
C PRO A 91 20.66 -3.69 -8.31
N GLN A 92 19.71 -4.62 -8.23
CA GLN A 92 19.98 -6.06 -8.34
C GLN A 92 19.21 -6.63 -9.53
N ASP A 93 19.82 -7.38 -10.40
CA ASP A 93 19.22 -7.97 -11.59
C ASP A 93 19.64 -7.30 -12.90
N ASN A 94 19.21 -7.89 -14.03
CA ASN A 94 19.60 -7.49 -15.39
C ASN A 94 18.48 -6.77 -16.16
N HIS A 95 17.27 -6.67 -15.59
CA HIS A 95 16.12 -6.03 -16.23
C HIS A 95 15.94 -4.60 -15.74
N VAL A 96 16.29 -3.63 -16.58
CA VAL A 96 16.26 -2.21 -16.22
C VAL A 96 14.86 -1.73 -15.82
N SER A 97 13.79 -2.30 -16.41
CA SER A 97 12.39 -1.96 -16.09
C SER A 97 11.98 -2.26 -14.64
N SER A 98 12.62 -3.24 -14.00
CA SER A 98 12.44 -3.53 -12.59
C SER A 98 13.54 -2.94 -11.71
N THR A 99 14.76 -2.93 -12.20
CA THR A 99 15.98 -2.78 -11.40
C THR A 99 16.28 -1.34 -11.02
N LEU A 100 16.22 -0.39 -11.98
CA LEU A 100 16.54 1.00 -11.75
C LEU A 100 15.32 1.79 -11.29
N TRP A 101 14.95 1.59 -10.00
CA TRP A 101 13.79 2.18 -9.38
C TRP A 101 14.10 2.52 -7.91
N PRO A 102 14.49 3.78 -7.61
CA PRO A 102 14.99 4.15 -6.29
C PRO A 102 13.91 4.40 -5.22
N MET A 103 12.65 4.01 -5.50
CA MET A 103 11.51 4.24 -4.61
C MET A 103 11.37 3.21 -3.50
N GLY A 104 12.09 2.08 -3.56
CA GLY A 104 11.93 0.97 -2.61
C GLY A 104 12.14 1.39 -1.15
N GLY A 105 13.16 2.22 -0.87
CA GLY A 105 13.39 2.75 0.47
C GLY A 105 12.25 3.65 0.98
N ALA A 106 11.65 4.45 0.10
CA ALA A 106 10.47 5.24 0.42
C ALA A 106 9.27 4.36 0.75
N TRP A 107 9.00 3.34 -0.07
CA TRP A 107 7.86 2.44 0.18
C TRP A 107 8.02 1.67 1.51
N PHE A 108 9.22 1.19 1.83
CA PHE A 108 9.48 0.62 3.15
C PHE A 108 9.18 1.61 4.29
N CYS A 109 9.52 2.90 4.13
CA CYS A 109 9.19 3.93 5.11
C CYS A 109 7.68 4.15 5.28
N LEU A 110 6.85 3.81 4.28
CA LEU A 110 5.39 3.85 4.45
C LEU A 110 4.90 2.79 5.43
N HIS A 111 5.56 1.63 5.54
CA HIS A 111 5.26 0.64 6.59
C HIS A 111 5.60 1.16 7.98
N LEU A 112 6.69 1.92 8.12
CA LEU A 112 7.03 2.61 9.38
C LEU A 112 5.93 3.60 9.76
N ILE A 113 5.49 4.43 8.81
CA ILE A 113 4.40 5.40 8.99
C ILE A 113 3.11 4.69 9.38
N GLU A 114 2.76 3.60 8.67
CA GLU A 114 1.56 2.81 8.94
C GLU A 114 1.59 2.20 10.34
N HIS A 115 2.69 1.55 10.73
CA HIS A 115 2.88 0.99 12.07
C HIS A 115 2.69 2.07 13.15
N TYR A 116 3.32 3.24 12.97
CA TYR A 116 3.18 4.35 13.90
C TYR A 116 1.72 4.86 13.96
N LYS A 117 1.01 4.93 12.84
CA LYS A 117 -0.41 5.35 12.80
C LYS A 117 -1.29 4.44 13.66
N TYR A 118 -1.07 3.15 13.63
CA TYR A 118 -1.83 2.19 14.45
C TYR A 118 -1.42 2.18 15.92
N THR A 119 -0.12 2.20 16.20
CA THR A 119 0.41 1.99 17.57
C THR A 119 0.56 3.28 18.36
N LYS A 120 0.91 4.39 17.71
CA LYS A 120 1.34 5.66 18.32
C LYS A 120 2.49 5.47 19.32
N ASP A 121 3.34 4.45 19.06
CA ASP A 121 4.50 4.14 19.89
C ASP A 121 5.61 5.19 19.64
N ARG A 122 5.86 6.02 20.66
CA ARG A 122 6.86 7.08 20.59
C ARG A 122 8.29 6.56 20.73
N GLU A 123 8.51 5.46 21.43
CA GLU A 123 9.86 4.87 21.54
C GLU A 123 10.25 4.23 20.21
N PHE A 124 9.32 3.53 19.55
CA PHE A 124 9.50 3.09 18.19
C PHE A 124 9.82 4.27 17.24
N LEU A 125 9.03 5.32 17.29
CA LEU A 125 9.26 6.49 16.43
C LEU A 125 10.65 7.11 16.65
N LYS A 126 11.11 7.23 17.89
CA LYS A 126 12.45 7.72 18.22
C LYS A 126 13.57 6.93 17.55
N GLU A 127 13.40 5.61 17.53
CA GLU A 127 14.38 4.70 16.95
C GLU A 127 14.42 4.80 15.43
N TYR A 128 13.25 4.91 14.78
CA TYR A 128 13.12 4.85 13.32
C TYR A 128 13.05 6.21 12.63
N TYR A 129 12.84 7.30 13.34
CA TYR A 129 12.68 8.64 12.77
C TYR A 129 13.84 9.08 11.87
N GLY A 130 15.09 8.70 12.24
CA GLY A 130 16.26 9.02 11.43
C GLY A 130 16.21 8.45 10.03
N ILE A 131 15.70 7.22 9.88
CA ILE A 131 15.54 6.55 8.59
C ILE A 131 14.49 7.28 7.75
N LEU A 132 13.34 7.59 8.35
CA LEU A 132 12.26 8.33 7.69
C LEU A 132 12.74 9.70 7.21
N LYS A 133 13.46 10.43 8.07
CA LYS A 133 14.02 11.76 7.73
C LYS A 133 15.02 11.67 6.57
N ASP A 134 15.90 10.66 6.56
CA ASP A 134 16.89 10.50 5.51
C ASP A 134 16.28 10.02 4.19
N ALA A 135 15.20 9.23 4.21
CA ALA A 135 14.41 8.93 3.01
C ALA A 135 13.81 10.23 2.40
N VAL A 136 13.24 11.09 3.23
CA VAL A 136 12.72 12.40 2.78
C VAL A 136 13.84 13.27 2.19
N LYS A 137 14.99 13.37 2.86
CA LYS A 137 16.15 14.13 2.34
C LYS A 137 16.63 13.65 0.98
N PHE A 138 16.63 12.33 0.75
CA PHE A 138 16.99 11.78 -0.56
C PHE A 138 16.09 12.35 -1.64
N PHE A 139 14.77 12.26 -1.49
CA PHE A 139 13.85 12.73 -2.52
C PHE A 139 13.80 14.24 -2.66
N LEU A 140 14.00 15.02 -1.61
CA LEU A 140 14.13 16.49 -1.72
C LEU A 140 15.30 16.91 -2.62
N GLN A 141 16.35 16.09 -2.72
CA GLN A 141 17.53 16.34 -3.57
C GLN A 141 17.45 15.61 -4.92
N TYR A 142 16.79 14.44 -4.97
CA TYR A 142 16.67 13.63 -6.19
C TYR A 142 15.67 14.21 -7.19
N MET A 143 14.60 14.85 -6.72
CA MET A 143 13.61 15.47 -7.59
C MET A 143 14.20 16.66 -8.35
N VAL A 144 13.78 16.80 -9.61
CA VAL A 144 14.17 17.89 -10.51
C VAL A 144 12.92 18.58 -11.06
N LYS A 145 13.06 19.83 -11.54
CA LYS A 145 11.96 20.52 -12.23
C LYS A 145 11.91 20.12 -13.69
N ASP A 146 10.73 19.78 -14.16
CA ASP A 146 10.45 19.59 -15.57
C ASP A 146 10.38 20.94 -16.34
N ALA A 147 10.09 20.88 -17.63
CA ALA A 147 9.96 22.07 -18.48
C ALA A 147 8.78 22.98 -18.09
N HIS A 148 7.84 22.49 -17.29
CA HIS A 148 6.68 23.22 -16.77
C HIS A 148 6.87 23.71 -15.34
N GLY A 149 8.05 23.50 -14.75
CA GLY A 149 8.39 23.89 -13.38
C GLY A 149 7.81 22.95 -12.31
N LYS A 150 7.30 21.76 -12.68
CA LYS A 150 6.82 20.73 -11.77
C LYS A 150 7.97 19.88 -11.24
N TRP A 151 7.92 19.55 -9.95
CA TRP A 151 8.89 18.65 -9.35
C TRP A 151 8.56 17.19 -9.68
N ILE A 152 9.46 16.53 -10.39
CA ILE A 152 9.35 15.14 -10.82
C ILE A 152 10.56 14.34 -10.36
N SER A 153 10.40 13.04 -10.19
CA SER A 153 11.51 12.08 -9.96
C SER A 153 12.17 11.66 -11.26
N GLY A 154 13.37 11.14 -11.16
CA GLY A 154 14.02 10.44 -12.26
C GLY A 154 15.51 10.77 -12.44
N PRO A 155 16.20 9.93 -13.23
CA PRO A 155 15.67 8.82 -14.04
C PRO A 155 15.20 7.63 -13.20
N SER A 156 14.03 7.09 -13.51
CA SER A 156 13.39 5.98 -12.81
C SER A 156 12.66 5.08 -13.81
N SER A 157 11.99 4.04 -13.31
CA SER A 157 11.08 3.21 -14.10
C SER A 157 9.70 3.19 -13.47
N SER A 158 8.67 2.83 -14.26
CA SER A 158 7.40 2.35 -13.69
C SER A 158 7.46 0.83 -13.63
N PRO A 159 7.64 0.22 -12.47
CA PRO A 159 7.83 -1.23 -12.39
C PRO A 159 6.63 -2.01 -12.95
N GLU A 160 6.80 -3.00 -13.74
CA GLU A 160 7.99 -3.36 -14.53
C GLU A 160 7.68 -3.13 -16.02
N ASN A 161 6.98 -2.02 -16.32
CA ASN A 161 6.39 -1.75 -17.62
C ASN A 161 7.39 -1.13 -18.62
N ILE A 162 7.12 -1.41 -19.88
CA ILE A 162 7.86 -0.87 -21.02
C ILE A 162 6.87 -0.06 -21.86
N TYR A 163 7.21 1.20 -22.13
CA TYR A 163 6.40 2.08 -22.97
C TYR A 163 6.86 2.07 -24.43
N LEU A 164 5.97 2.49 -25.31
CA LEU A 164 6.27 2.89 -26.68
C LEU A 164 6.20 4.42 -26.78
N ASN A 165 7.30 5.05 -27.13
CA ASN A 165 7.30 6.49 -27.33
C ASN A 165 6.56 6.88 -28.65
N GLN A 166 6.41 8.18 -28.90
CA GLN A 166 5.71 8.69 -30.10
C GLN A 166 6.32 8.24 -31.44
N LYS A 167 7.57 7.73 -31.43
CA LYS A 167 8.24 7.17 -32.61
C LYS A 167 8.09 5.66 -32.71
N GLY A 168 7.39 5.01 -31.77
CA GLY A 168 7.26 3.55 -31.68
C GLY A 168 8.49 2.86 -31.12
N GLU A 169 9.42 3.57 -30.47
CA GLU A 169 10.59 3.00 -29.82
C GLU A 169 10.24 2.58 -28.40
N ALA A 170 10.65 1.37 -28.00
CA ALA A 170 10.45 0.85 -26.66
C ALA A 170 11.42 1.48 -25.66
N GLY A 171 10.93 1.82 -24.47
CA GLY A 171 11.73 2.33 -23.37
C GLY A 171 11.12 1.99 -22.01
N CYS A 172 11.96 1.95 -20.96
CA CYS A 172 11.50 1.71 -19.59
C CYS A 172 11.94 2.81 -18.62
N LEU A 173 13.05 3.50 -18.91
CA LEU A 173 13.50 4.64 -18.10
C LEU A 173 12.72 5.90 -18.47
N CYS A 174 12.24 6.60 -17.46
CA CYS A 174 11.45 7.80 -17.62
C CYS A 174 11.77 8.83 -16.54
N MET A 175 11.24 10.02 -16.73
CA MET A 175 11.17 11.07 -15.72
C MET A 175 9.70 11.19 -15.30
N GLY A 176 9.44 11.24 -13.99
CA GLY A 176 8.08 11.51 -13.48
C GLY A 176 7.09 10.36 -13.71
N ALA A 177 7.45 9.10 -13.42
CA ALA A 177 6.48 8.03 -13.34
C ALA A 177 5.40 8.37 -12.29
N SER A 178 4.14 8.02 -12.55
CA SER A 178 3.04 8.34 -11.63
C SER A 178 3.23 7.64 -10.29
N MET A 179 3.61 6.36 -10.27
CA MET A 179 3.88 5.61 -9.04
C MET A 179 4.95 6.28 -8.16
N ASP A 180 6.00 6.82 -8.76
CA ASP A 180 7.04 7.55 -8.03
C ASP A 180 6.45 8.79 -7.34
N THR A 181 5.68 9.57 -8.08
CA THR A 181 4.99 10.76 -7.58
C THR A 181 4.04 10.41 -6.42
N GLU A 182 3.30 9.31 -6.56
CA GLU A 182 2.36 8.80 -5.57
C GLU A 182 3.08 8.36 -4.28
N ILE A 183 4.18 7.62 -4.38
CA ILE A 183 4.98 7.16 -3.23
C ILE A 183 5.64 8.35 -2.51
N ILE A 184 6.25 9.27 -3.26
CA ILE A 184 6.90 10.46 -2.69
C ILE A 184 5.87 11.33 -1.97
N ARG A 185 4.67 11.49 -2.51
CA ARG A 185 3.57 12.23 -1.90
C ARG A 185 3.16 11.62 -0.56
N GLU A 186 3.03 10.29 -0.49
CA GLU A 186 2.73 9.59 0.78
C GLU A 186 3.86 9.73 1.81
N LEU A 187 5.11 9.59 1.37
CA LEU A 187 6.27 9.76 2.24
C LEU A 187 6.32 11.17 2.85
N PHE A 188 6.16 12.19 2.02
CA PHE A 188 6.19 13.59 2.45
C PHE A 188 5.04 13.94 3.38
N ASN A 189 3.80 13.56 3.03
CA ASN A 189 2.64 13.80 3.88
C ASN A 189 2.76 13.05 5.21
N GLY A 190 3.19 11.79 5.19
CA GLY A 190 3.40 11.01 6.41
C GLY A 190 4.49 11.59 7.32
N TYR A 191 5.57 12.10 6.74
CA TYR A 191 6.61 12.80 7.51
C TYR A 191 6.07 14.09 8.16
N LEU A 192 5.33 14.92 7.41
CA LEU A 192 4.73 16.14 7.94
C LEU A 192 3.74 15.84 9.08
N GLU A 193 2.86 14.85 8.89
CA GLU A 193 1.90 14.41 9.91
C GLU A 193 2.61 13.98 11.20
N ILE A 194 3.65 13.15 11.08
CA ILE A 194 4.41 12.65 12.23
C ILE A 194 5.16 13.79 12.94
N THR A 195 5.80 14.68 12.19
CA THR A 195 6.56 15.79 12.79
C THR A 195 5.67 16.79 13.50
N GLU A 196 4.51 17.11 12.94
CA GLU A 196 3.52 17.99 13.55
C GLU A 196 2.93 17.37 14.82
N GLU A 197 2.45 16.13 14.73
CA GLU A 197 1.83 15.42 15.86
C GLU A 197 2.77 15.28 17.07
N ASN A 198 4.07 15.06 16.82
CA ASN A 198 5.05 14.83 17.87
C ASN A 198 5.91 16.05 18.21
N GLN A 199 5.65 17.21 17.58
CA GLN A 199 6.41 18.45 17.76
C GLN A 199 7.92 18.24 17.51
N LEU A 200 8.26 17.45 16.48
CA LEU A 200 9.63 17.18 16.07
C LEU A 200 10.22 18.36 15.28
N PRO A 201 11.57 18.42 15.09
CA PRO A 201 12.19 19.46 14.28
C PRO A 201 11.57 19.53 12.87
N ASN A 202 11.28 20.73 12.41
CA ASN A 202 10.56 21.02 11.16
C ASN A 202 11.45 21.62 10.06
N ASP A 203 12.75 21.35 10.13
CA ASP A 203 13.78 21.90 9.23
C ASP A 203 13.58 21.52 7.75
N LEU A 204 12.81 20.47 7.44
CA LEU A 204 12.49 20.05 6.08
C LEU A 204 11.10 20.49 5.59
N ASN A 205 10.22 20.97 6.49
CA ASN A 205 8.80 21.19 6.19
C ASN A 205 8.56 22.21 5.06
N GLU A 206 9.33 23.28 5.01
CA GLU A 206 9.21 24.29 3.95
C GLU A 206 9.54 23.69 2.58
N ALA A 207 10.65 22.95 2.48
CA ALA A 207 11.07 22.30 1.26
C ALA A 207 10.08 21.20 0.82
N ILE A 208 9.54 20.43 1.76
CA ILE A 208 8.50 19.42 1.49
C ILE A 208 7.24 20.07 0.93
N ASN A 209 6.74 21.13 1.58
CA ASN A 209 5.54 21.83 1.14
C ASN A 209 5.73 22.47 -0.25
N GLU A 210 6.92 23.01 -0.53
CA GLU A 210 7.25 23.55 -1.85
C GLU A 210 7.19 22.44 -2.92
N ARG A 211 7.71 21.22 -2.63
CA ARG A 211 7.61 20.07 -3.55
C ARG A 211 6.15 19.65 -3.75
N LEU A 212 5.44 19.38 -2.66
CA LEU A 212 4.03 18.93 -2.71
C LEU A 212 3.13 19.86 -3.51
N ASN A 213 3.30 21.17 -3.35
CA ASN A 213 2.50 22.18 -4.07
C ASN A 213 2.81 22.25 -5.57
N HIS A 214 3.96 21.74 -6.00
CA HIS A 214 4.39 21.80 -7.39
C HIS A 214 4.66 20.42 -8.01
N MET A 215 4.30 19.33 -7.35
CA MET A 215 4.28 18.00 -7.97
C MET A 215 3.16 17.91 -9.02
N PRO A 216 3.31 17.06 -10.04
CA PRO A 216 2.22 16.78 -10.97
C PRO A 216 1.00 16.17 -10.24
N GLU A 217 -0.19 16.53 -10.69
CA GLU A 217 -1.41 15.80 -10.34
C GLU A 217 -1.55 14.56 -11.24
N LEU A 218 -2.32 13.57 -10.75
CA LEU A 218 -2.64 12.38 -11.53
C LEU A 218 -3.38 12.78 -12.82
N GLN A 219 -2.96 12.23 -13.94
CA GLN A 219 -3.53 12.53 -15.25
C GLN A 219 -4.37 11.35 -15.75
N ILE A 220 -5.41 11.68 -16.52
CA ILE A 220 -6.23 10.69 -17.23
C ILE A 220 -5.74 10.66 -18.68
N GLY A 221 -5.33 9.48 -19.15
CA GLY A 221 -4.78 9.30 -20.48
C GLY A 221 -5.85 9.09 -21.57
N LYS A 222 -5.40 8.91 -22.79
CA LYS A 222 -6.24 8.83 -24.01
C LYS A 222 -7.25 7.68 -24.04
N TYR A 223 -7.07 6.66 -23.21
CA TYR A 223 -8.01 5.53 -23.07
C TYR A 223 -8.95 5.69 -21.87
N GLY A 224 -8.91 6.85 -21.18
CA GLY A 224 -9.65 7.08 -19.94
C GLY A 224 -9.02 6.43 -18.71
N GLN A 225 -7.82 5.87 -18.84
CA GLN A 225 -7.04 5.24 -17.75
C GLN A 225 -6.25 6.30 -16.94
N ILE A 226 -5.81 5.93 -15.74
CA ILE A 226 -4.75 6.69 -15.05
C ILE A 226 -3.47 6.57 -15.87
N GLN A 227 -2.87 7.71 -16.20
CA GLN A 227 -1.64 7.79 -16.98
C GLN A 227 -0.46 7.27 -16.14
N GLU A 228 0.35 6.38 -16.72
CA GLU A 228 1.44 5.71 -16.00
C GLU A 228 2.76 6.48 -16.04
N TRP A 229 3.02 7.20 -17.12
CA TRP A 229 4.22 8.01 -17.32
C TRP A 229 3.87 9.50 -17.48
N SER A 230 4.85 10.38 -17.42
CA SER A 230 4.67 11.82 -17.63
C SER A 230 4.04 12.15 -18.98
N GLU A 231 4.28 11.32 -19.99
CA GLU A 231 3.64 11.38 -21.30
C GLU A 231 2.64 10.23 -21.47
N ASP A 232 1.58 10.43 -22.23
CA ASP A 232 0.55 9.42 -22.50
C ASP A 232 1.02 8.38 -23.53
N TYR A 233 2.04 7.60 -23.17
CA TYR A 233 2.60 6.53 -23.98
C TYR A 233 1.68 5.32 -24.06
N ASP A 234 1.87 4.51 -25.11
CA ASP A 234 1.31 3.15 -25.15
C ASP A 234 2.23 2.19 -24.41
N GLU A 235 1.65 1.10 -23.90
CA GLU A 235 2.40 0.02 -23.30
C GLU A 235 2.81 -1.02 -24.35
N VAL A 236 4.03 -1.57 -24.24
CA VAL A 236 4.44 -2.75 -25.06
C VAL A 236 3.55 -3.94 -24.72
N GLU A 237 3.18 -4.09 -23.43
CA GLU A 237 2.32 -5.15 -22.92
C GLU A 237 1.13 -4.54 -22.16
N PRO A 238 0.00 -4.21 -22.85
CA PRO A 238 -1.16 -3.61 -22.20
C PRO A 238 -1.79 -4.46 -21.09
N GLY A 239 -1.54 -5.77 -21.08
CA GLY A 239 -1.98 -6.72 -20.06
C GLY A 239 -0.93 -7.04 -19.00
N HIS A 240 0.10 -6.21 -18.85
CA HIS A 240 1.16 -6.47 -17.87
C HIS A 240 0.60 -6.64 -16.45
N ARG A 241 1.20 -7.57 -15.68
CA ARG A 241 0.75 -7.89 -14.32
C ARG A 241 0.93 -6.76 -13.31
N HIS A 242 1.94 -5.88 -13.49
CA HIS A 242 2.10 -4.69 -12.68
C HIS A 242 1.14 -3.58 -13.14
N ILE A 243 0.44 -2.97 -12.20
CA ILE A 243 -0.49 -1.85 -12.39
C ILE A 243 -0.03 -0.70 -11.49
N SER A 244 1.23 -0.29 -11.70
CA SER A 244 1.99 0.60 -10.83
C SER A 244 1.33 1.96 -10.62
N GLN A 245 0.69 2.52 -11.64
CA GLN A 245 -0.06 3.77 -11.58
C GLN A 245 -1.32 3.72 -10.71
N LEU A 246 -1.69 2.57 -10.17
CA LEU A 246 -2.78 2.43 -9.21
C LEU A 246 -2.32 2.29 -7.76
N PHE A 247 -1.04 2.52 -7.48
CA PHE A 247 -0.58 2.69 -6.09
C PHE A 247 -1.39 3.77 -5.37
N ALA A 248 -1.76 4.85 -6.06
CA ALA A 248 -2.63 5.91 -5.54
C ALA A 248 -4.02 5.43 -5.09
N LEU A 249 -4.57 4.37 -5.69
CA LEU A 249 -5.83 3.75 -5.27
C LEU A 249 -5.61 2.83 -4.06
N TYR A 250 -4.62 1.94 -4.16
CA TYR A 250 -4.20 1.06 -3.09
C TYR A 250 -2.69 0.74 -3.21
N PRO A 251 -1.89 0.92 -2.14
CA PRO A 251 -2.29 1.14 -0.74
C PRO A 251 -2.57 2.59 -0.34
N ALA A 252 -2.15 3.61 -1.12
CA ALA A 252 -2.12 5.00 -0.67
C ALA A 252 -3.50 5.61 -0.32
N GLY A 253 -4.52 5.37 -1.11
CA GLY A 253 -5.83 5.99 -0.90
C GLY A 253 -5.87 7.48 -1.30
N GLN A 254 -5.03 7.89 -2.23
CA GLN A 254 -5.09 9.21 -2.90
C GLN A 254 -6.28 9.26 -3.87
N ILE A 255 -6.57 8.14 -4.53
CA ILE A 255 -7.79 7.95 -5.31
C ILE A 255 -8.88 7.35 -4.40
N ARG A 256 -10.03 8.03 -4.30
CA ARG A 256 -11.13 7.65 -3.41
C ARG A 256 -12.47 7.94 -4.06
N MET A 257 -13.44 7.03 -3.87
CA MET A 257 -14.81 7.19 -4.37
C MET A 257 -15.51 8.44 -3.81
N ASP A 258 -15.24 8.79 -2.55
CA ASP A 258 -15.88 9.92 -1.85
C ASP A 258 -15.20 11.28 -2.10
N LYS A 259 -13.95 11.30 -2.62
CA LYS A 259 -13.17 12.54 -2.80
C LYS A 259 -12.76 12.83 -4.24
N THR A 260 -12.46 11.78 -5.01
CA THR A 260 -11.90 11.88 -6.38
C THR A 260 -12.63 10.93 -7.35
N PRO A 261 -13.96 11.05 -7.51
CA PRO A 261 -14.75 10.08 -8.28
C PRO A 261 -14.32 9.99 -9.75
N GLU A 262 -13.82 11.07 -10.35
CA GLU A 262 -13.31 11.07 -11.72
C GLU A 262 -12.06 10.21 -11.86
N LEU A 263 -11.10 10.36 -10.94
CA LEU A 263 -9.90 9.51 -10.89
C LEU A 263 -10.24 8.05 -10.53
N ALA A 264 -11.25 7.83 -9.68
CA ALA A 264 -11.75 6.48 -9.38
C ALA A 264 -12.32 5.80 -10.64
N GLN A 265 -13.06 6.53 -11.47
CA GLN A 265 -13.52 6.01 -12.76
C GLN A 265 -12.35 5.70 -13.70
N ALA A 266 -11.35 6.57 -13.77
CA ALA A 266 -10.15 6.33 -14.57
C ALA A 266 -9.32 5.12 -14.06
N ALA A 267 -9.25 4.93 -12.74
CA ALA A 267 -8.65 3.73 -12.16
C ALA A 267 -9.41 2.46 -12.56
N LYS A 268 -10.75 2.48 -12.60
CA LYS A 268 -11.55 1.38 -13.11
C LYS A 268 -11.22 1.08 -14.58
N GLN A 269 -11.12 2.09 -15.43
CA GLN A 269 -10.71 1.92 -16.83
C GLN A 269 -9.31 1.32 -16.96
N THR A 270 -8.38 1.69 -16.06
CA THR A 270 -7.05 1.09 -16.01
C THR A 270 -7.12 -0.41 -15.78
N ILE A 271 -7.89 -0.85 -14.77
CA ILE A 271 -8.05 -2.27 -14.42
C ILE A 271 -8.71 -3.03 -15.58
N GLU A 272 -9.81 -2.52 -16.11
CA GLU A 272 -10.55 -3.12 -17.21
C GLU A 272 -9.67 -3.28 -18.45
N ARG A 273 -8.82 -2.28 -18.76
CA ARG A 273 -7.85 -2.36 -19.84
C ARG A 273 -6.82 -3.46 -19.59
N ARG A 274 -6.19 -3.52 -18.40
CA ARG A 274 -5.24 -4.59 -18.04
C ARG A 274 -5.87 -5.98 -18.19
N LEU A 275 -7.06 -6.17 -17.65
CA LEU A 275 -7.78 -7.46 -17.71
C LEU A 275 -8.16 -7.85 -19.14
N LYS A 276 -8.59 -6.90 -19.97
CA LYS A 276 -8.94 -7.13 -21.38
C LYS A 276 -7.77 -7.72 -22.18
N TYR A 277 -6.53 -7.38 -21.81
CA TYR A 277 -5.32 -7.88 -22.47
C TYR A 277 -4.62 -9.01 -21.69
N GLY A 278 -5.34 -9.66 -20.75
CA GLY A 278 -4.86 -10.87 -20.05
C GLY A 278 -4.10 -10.61 -18.76
N GLY A 279 -4.15 -9.39 -18.22
CA GLY A 279 -3.56 -9.07 -16.92
C GLY A 279 -4.22 -9.77 -15.74
N GLY A 280 -3.59 -9.74 -14.58
CA GLY A 280 -4.11 -10.35 -13.35
C GLY A 280 -4.04 -11.87 -13.33
N HIS A 281 -3.11 -12.46 -14.07
CA HIS A 281 -2.94 -13.91 -14.19
C HIS A 281 -2.03 -14.54 -13.12
N THR A 282 -1.32 -13.72 -12.33
CA THR A 282 -0.47 -14.20 -11.23
C THR A 282 -1.17 -13.97 -9.88
N GLY A 283 -0.83 -14.75 -8.86
CA GLY A 283 -1.49 -14.68 -7.57
C GLY A 283 -1.50 -13.29 -6.94
N TRP A 284 -0.32 -12.66 -6.75
CA TRP A 284 -0.25 -11.33 -6.17
C TRP A 284 -0.92 -10.24 -7.04
N SER A 285 -0.81 -10.37 -8.37
CA SER A 285 -1.47 -9.42 -9.28
C SER A 285 -2.99 -9.52 -9.18
N LYS A 286 -3.54 -10.76 -9.10
CA LYS A 286 -4.95 -10.99 -8.84
C LYS A 286 -5.37 -10.44 -7.48
N ALA A 287 -4.57 -10.64 -6.44
CA ALA A 287 -4.83 -10.08 -5.10
C ALA A 287 -4.87 -8.54 -5.10
N TRP A 288 -3.97 -7.89 -5.85
CA TRP A 288 -3.99 -6.43 -5.98
C TRP A 288 -5.26 -5.92 -6.71
N ILE A 289 -5.71 -6.65 -7.74
CA ILE A 289 -6.97 -6.33 -8.43
C ILE A 289 -8.19 -6.44 -7.50
N ILE A 290 -8.21 -7.43 -6.60
CA ILE A 290 -9.26 -7.54 -5.57
C ILE A 290 -9.29 -6.27 -4.71
N LEU A 291 -8.13 -5.82 -4.24
CA LEU A 291 -7.98 -4.60 -3.44
C LEU A 291 -8.45 -3.36 -4.21
N PHE A 292 -8.10 -3.24 -5.48
CA PHE A 292 -8.55 -2.13 -6.32
C PHE A 292 -10.06 -2.10 -6.47
N TYR A 293 -10.70 -3.22 -6.82
CA TYR A 293 -12.14 -3.28 -6.94
C TYR A 293 -12.85 -3.06 -5.59
N ALA A 294 -12.28 -3.54 -4.48
CA ALA A 294 -12.81 -3.23 -3.15
C ALA A 294 -12.80 -1.71 -2.88
N ARG A 295 -11.69 -1.01 -3.19
CA ARG A 295 -11.57 0.45 -3.04
C ARG A 295 -12.47 1.25 -3.98
N LEU A 296 -12.83 0.70 -5.12
CA LEU A 296 -13.79 1.27 -6.07
C LEU A 296 -15.25 0.91 -5.76
N TRP A 297 -15.51 0.19 -4.67
CA TRP A 297 -16.83 -0.30 -4.23
C TRP A 297 -17.52 -1.21 -5.26
N GLU A 298 -16.73 -1.79 -6.17
CA GLU A 298 -17.16 -2.75 -7.19
C GLU A 298 -17.26 -4.16 -6.58
N LYS A 299 -18.23 -4.34 -5.70
CA LYS A 299 -18.38 -5.49 -4.81
C LYS A 299 -18.40 -6.84 -5.51
N GLU A 300 -19.09 -6.97 -6.63
CA GLU A 300 -19.21 -8.24 -7.34
C GLU A 300 -17.94 -8.56 -8.14
N GLU A 301 -17.26 -7.54 -8.68
CA GLU A 301 -15.97 -7.74 -9.35
C GLU A 301 -14.87 -8.10 -8.34
N ALA A 302 -14.82 -7.45 -7.16
CA ALA A 302 -13.90 -7.81 -6.10
C ALA A 302 -14.09 -9.28 -5.67
N TRP A 303 -15.34 -9.68 -5.45
CA TRP A 303 -15.68 -11.06 -5.06
C TRP A 303 -15.38 -12.08 -6.15
N LYS A 304 -15.68 -11.76 -7.40
CA LYS A 304 -15.35 -12.60 -8.55
C LYS A 304 -13.85 -12.84 -8.63
N ASN A 305 -13.03 -11.79 -8.55
CA ASN A 305 -11.57 -11.92 -8.58
C ASN A 305 -11.03 -12.69 -7.37
N LEU A 306 -11.64 -12.59 -6.18
CA LEU A 306 -11.27 -13.41 -5.02
C LEU A 306 -11.56 -14.90 -5.28
N LYS A 307 -12.69 -15.24 -5.89
CA LYS A 307 -12.98 -16.63 -6.30
C LYS A 307 -11.99 -17.13 -7.34
N GLU A 308 -11.70 -16.32 -8.35
CA GLU A 308 -10.70 -16.65 -9.37
C GLU A 308 -9.30 -16.86 -8.79
N LEU A 309 -8.90 -16.09 -7.76
CA LEU A 309 -7.65 -16.31 -7.02
C LEU A 309 -7.62 -17.69 -6.39
N LEU A 310 -8.72 -18.09 -5.73
CA LEU A 310 -8.84 -19.41 -5.09
C LEU A 310 -8.91 -20.57 -6.09
N GLU A 311 -9.56 -20.36 -7.25
CA GLU A 311 -9.78 -21.39 -8.26
C GLU A 311 -8.56 -21.61 -9.16
N HIS A 312 -7.81 -20.57 -9.48
CA HIS A 312 -6.79 -20.60 -10.55
C HIS A 312 -5.38 -20.28 -10.07
N ALA A 313 -5.23 -19.50 -9.01
CA ALA A 313 -3.93 -19.08 -8.48
C ALA A 313 -3.70 -19.56 -7.03
N THR A 314 -4.34 -20.65 -6.63
CA THR A 314 -4.14 -21.26 -5.32
C THR A 314 -3.91 -22.77 -5.47
N LEU A 315 -2.85 -23.26 -4.83
CA LEU A 315 -2.49 -24.68 -4.83
C LEU A 315 -3.39 -25.47 -3.83
N ASN A 316 -3.41 -26.80 -3.94
CA ASN A 316 -4.21 -27.67 -3.07
C ASN A 316 -3.89 -27.54 -1.58
N ASN A 317 -2.71 -27.06 -1.22
CA ASN A 317 -2.28 -26.75 0.14
C ASN A 317 -2.67 -25.32 0.58
N LEU A 318 -3.45 -24.62 -0.22
CA LEU A 318 -3.89 -23.22 -0.04
C LEU A 318 -2.79 -22.17 -0.22
N PHE A 319 -1.61 -22.54 -0.68
CA PHE A 319 -0.58 -21.57 -1.03
C PHE A 319 -0.89 -20.90 -2.37
N ASP A 320 -0.61 -19.63 -2.44
CA ASP A 320 -0.74 -18.83 -3.65
C ASP A 320 0.24 -19.30 -4.74
N ASN A 321 -0.14 -19.15 -5.98
CA ASN A 321 0.65 -19.58 -7.13
C ASN A 321 0.81 -18.46 -8.16
N HIS A 322 2.02 -17.98 -8.24
CA HIS A 322 2.38 -16.95 -9.25
C HIS A 322 2.24 -17.48 -10.70
N PRO A 323 2.74 -18.64 -11.24
CA PRO A 323 3.63 -19.71 -10.78
C PRO A 323 5.14 -19.38 -10.85
N PRO A 324 6.05 -19.98 -10.01
CA PRO A 324 5.73 -20.91 -8.94
C PRO A 324 5.11 -20.22 -7.72
N PHE A 325 5.01 -20.97 -6.58
CA PHE A 325 4.54 -20.45 -5.30
C PHE A 325 5.21 -19.11 -4.92
N GLN A 326 4.36 -18.15 -4.56
CA GLN A 326 4.72 -16.93 -3.84
C GLN A 326 3.68 -16.70 -2.75
N ILE A 327 4.11 -16.23 -1.56
CA ILE A 327 3.21 -16.10 -0.41
C ILE A 327 2.41 -14.78 -0.41
N ASP A 328 2.83 -13.82 -1.21
CA ASP A 328 2.26 -12.46 -1.26
C ASP A 328 0.77 -12.45 -1.65
N GLY A 329 0.36 -13.24 -2.63
CA GLY A 329 -1.04 -13.36 -3.02
C GLY A 329 -1.94 -13.89 -1.90
N ASN A 330 -1.43 -14.75 -1.00
CA ASN A 330 -2.17 -15.18 0.19
C ASN A 330 -2.49 -14.00 1.12
N PHE A 331 -1.50 -13.15 1.41
CA PHE A 331 -1.70 -12.00 2.29
C PHE A 331 -2.53 -10.90 1.61
N GLY A 332 -2.25 -10.63 0.33
CA GLY A 332 -3.00 -9.66 -0.45
C GLY A 332 -4.47 -10.06 -0.64
N GLY A 333 -4.75 -11.33 -0.93
CA GLY A 333 -6.13 -11.84 -1.04
C GLY A 333 -6.91 -11.73 0.28
N ALA A 334 -6.27 -12.07 1.40
CA ALA A 334 -6.88 -11.90 2.72
C ALA A 334 -7.11 -10.42 3.07
N CYS A 335 -6.15 -9.53 2.72
CA CYS A 335 -6.31 -8.08 2.87
C CYS A 335 -7.46 -7.55 1.99
N GLY A 336 -7.59 -8.05 0.75
CA GLY A 336 -8.67 -7.71 -0.17
C GLY A 336 -10.05 -8.01 0.41
N LEU A 337 -10.21 -9.18 1.03
CA LEU A 337 -11.45 -9.53 1.71
C LEU A 337 -11.78 -8.53 2.84
N LEU A 338 -10.79 -8.12 3.64
CA LEU A 338 -11.01 -7.12 4.69
C LEU A 338 -11.34 -5.74 4.12
N GLU A 339 -10.73 -5.34 3.01
CA GLU A 339 -11.05 -4.07 2.33
C GLU A 339 -12.47 -4.04 1.75
N MET A 340 -13.05 -5.20 1.40
CA MET A 340 -14.46 -5.29 1.01
C MET A 340 -15.40 -4.99 2.19
N LEU A 341 -14.96 -5.30 3.41
CA LEU A 341 -15.76 -5.15 4.63
C LEU A 341 -15.52 -3.82 5.36
N ILE A 342 -14.26 -3.37 5.43
CA ILE A 342 -13.88 -2.19 6.23
C ILE A 342 -12.74 -1.45 5.52
N GLN A 343 -12.97 -0.16 5.20
CA GLN A 343 -11.93 0.74 4.66
C GLN A 343 -11.64 1.85 5.66
N ASP A 344 -10.41 1.90 6.15
CA ASP A 344 -9.97 2.82 7.20
C ASP A 344 -9.02 3.89 6.64
N TYR A 345 -9.50 5.14 6.65
CA TYR A 345 -8.75 6.34 6.24
C TYR A 345 -8.39 7.22 7.44
N SER A 346 -8.30 6.67 8.64
CA SER A 346 -8.04 7.32 9.93
C SER A 346 -9.21 8.18 10.44
N ASP A 347 -9.60 9.21 9.69
CA ASP A 347 -10.72 10.11 10.01
C ASP A 347 -12.09 9.51 9.69
N LYS A 348 -12.14 8.68 8.65
CA LYS A 348 -13.35 7.99 8.19
C LYS A 348 -13.12 6.49 8.05
N VAL A 349 -14.06 5.72 8.56
CA VAL A 349 -14.10 4.27 8.48
C VAL A 349 -15.37 3.84 7.75
N PHE A 350 -15.22 3.38 6.52
CA PHE A 350 -16.34 2.88 5.71
C PHE A 350 -16.64 1.43 6.08
N LEU A 351 -17.91 1.15 6.35
CA LEU A 351 -18.38 -0.17 6.75
C LEU A 351 -19.15 -0.81 5.61
N LEU A 352 -18.78 -2.04 5.26
CA LEU A 352 -19.35 -2.86 4.19
C LEU A 352 -19.35 -2.16 2.80
N PRO A 353 -18.34 -1.34 2.45
CA PRO A 353 -18.37 -0.52 1.23
C PRO A 353 -18.41 -1.37 -0.05
N ALA A 354 -17.89 -2.59 -0.01
CA ALA A 354 -17.84 -3.51 -1.14
C ALA A 354 -18.35 -4.92 -0.77
N LEU A 355 -19.36 -5.02 0.10
CA LEU A 355 -19.94 -6.30 0.50
C LEU A 355 -20.63 -6.97 -0.68
N PRO A 356 -20.17 -8.16 -1.15
CA PRO A 356 -20.82 -8.87 -2.25
C PRO A 356 -22.18 -9.44 -1.81
N SER A 357 -23.10 -9.56 -2.77
CA SER A 357 -24.44 -10.06 -2.51
C SER A 357 -24.48 -11.49 -1.93
N SER A 358 -23.45 -12.29 -2.22
CA SER A 358 -23.33 -13.66 -1.69
C SER A 358 -22.89 -13.75 -0.24
N LEU A 359 -22.39 -12.66 0.36
CA LEU A 359 -22.03 -12.57 1.79
C LEU A 359 -23.08 -11.76 2.56
N SER A 360 -24.37 -12.06 2.35
CA SER A 360 -25.48 -11.32 2.95
C SER A 360 -25.46 -11.31 4.48
N ASP A 361 -24.86 -12.32 5.09
CA ASP A 361 -24.80 -12.49 6.55
C ASP A 361 -23.38 -12.84 6.96
N GLY A 362 -22.92 -12.28 8.08
CA GLY A 362 -21.59 -12.57 8.58
C GLY A 362 -21.20 -11.77 9.81
N GLU A 363 -19.98 -12.03 10.26
CA GLU A 363 -19.34 -11.28 11.33
C GLU A 363 -17.83 -11.17 11.13
N VAL A 364 -17.26 -10.08 11.59
CA VAL A 364 -15.82 -9.86 11.70
C VAL A 364 -15.50 -9.29 13.07
N ASN A 365 -14.43 -9.79 13.70
CA ASN A 365 -14.06 -9.41 15.05
C ASN A 365 -12.59 -9.05 15.13
N GLY A 366 -12.26 -8.07 16.00
CA GLY A 366 -10.88 -7.72 16.32
C GLY A 366 -10.18 -6.87 15.29
N ILE A 367 -10.91 -6.12 14.45
CA ILE A 367 -10.31 -5.24 13.44
C ILE A 367 -9.77 -3.98 14.11
N CYS A 368 -8.46 -3.78 14.01
CA CYS A 368 -7.80 -2.59 14.51
C CYS A 368 -8.01 -1.43 13.54
N LEU A 369 -8.28 -0.25 14.09
CA LEU A 369 -8.45 1.00 13.36
C LEU A 369 -7.28 1.96 13.62
N LYS A 370 -6.85 2.68 12.61
CA LYS A 370 -5.79 3.73 12.69
C LYS A 370 -6.09 4.78 13.75
N ALA A 371 -7.37 5.10 13.93
CA ALA A 371 -7.82 6.03 14.96
C ALA A 371 -7.50 5.57 16.39
N GLY A 372 -7.23 4.27 16.61
CA GLY A 372 -6.95 3.69 17.93
C GLY A 372 -8.17 3.09 18.58
N ALA A 373 -8.86 2.24 17.86
CA ALA A 373 -9.96 1.45 18.36
C ALA A 373 -9.93 0.05 17.75
N VAL A 374 -10.62 -0.89 18.40
CA VAL A 374 -10.87 -2.23 17.88
C VAL A 374 -12.35 -2.35 17.58
N LEU A 375 -12.68 -2.82 16.41
CA LEU A 375 -14.04 -2.95 15.89
C LEU A 375 -14.41 -4.42 15.70
N ASP A 376 -15.59 -4.78 16.21
CA ASP A 376 -16.30 -6.00 15.86
C ASP A 376 -17.61 -5.60 15.19
N MET A 377 -18.01 -6.33 14.15
CA MET A 377 -19.19 -6.02 13.38
C MET A 377 -19.92 -7.29 12.96
N LYS A 378 -21.25 -7.26 13.08
CA LYS A 378 -22.15 -8.26 12.50
C LYS A 378 -23.05 -7.61 11.49
N TRP A 379 -23.35 -8.35 10.44
CA TRP A 379 -24.32 -7.91 9.43
C TRP A 379 -25.26 -9.05 9.07
N LYS A 380 -26.46 -8.68 8.66
CA LYS A 380 -27.52 -9.59 8.27
C LYS A 380 -28.29 -9.00 7.09
N GLU A 381 -28.61 -9.84 6.11
CA GLU A 381 -29.33 -9.42 4.90
C GLU A 381 -28.65 -8.21 4.21
N GLY A 382 -27.31 -8.17 4.22
CA GLY A 382 -26.51 -7.10 3.63
C GLY A 382 -26.42 -5.81 4.45
N ASN A 383 -27.05 -5.76 5.63
CA ASN A 383 -27.11 -4.57 6.48
C ASN A 383 -26.40 -4.81 7.82
N ILE A 384 -25.78 -3.77 8.35
CA ILE A 384 -25.19 -3.83 9.70
C ILE A 384 -26.29 -4.14 10.71
N ASP A 385 -26.05 -5.14 11.58
CA ASP A 385 -26.94 -5.54 12.67
C ASP A 385 -26.41 -5.05 14.02
N GLU A 386 -25.11 -5.24 14.27
CA GLU A 386 -24.49 -4.87 15.53
C GLU A 386 -23.02 -4.47 15.30
N ILE A 387 -22.58 -3.43 16.00
CA ILE A 387 -21.19 -3.00 16.08
C ILE A 387 -20.78 -2.90 17.53
N ARG A 388 -19.59 -3.41 17.85
CA ARG A 388 -18.90 -3.14 19.11
C ARG A 388 -17.59 -2.44 18.80
N ILE A 389 -17.32 -1.31 19.45
CA ILE A 389 -16.06 -0.57 19.31
C ILE A 389 -15.46 -0.35 20.69
N THR A 390 -14.20 -0.74 20.85
CA THR A 390 -13.43 -0.51 22.07
C THR A 390 -12.23 0.38 21.75
N ALA A 391 -12.16 1.56 22.34
CA ALA A 391 -11.05 2.47 22.15
C ALA A 391 -9.79 1.98 22.89
N THR A 392 -8.65 1.91 22.21
CA THR A 392 -7.34 1.58 22.79
C THR A 392 -6.58 2.82 23.28
N ARG A 393 -6.99 3.99 22.80
CA ARG A 393 -6.56 5.35 23.23
C ARG A 393 -7.70 6.33 23.03
N ASP A 394 -7.57 7.56 23.54
CA ASP A 394 -8.51 8.62 23.20
C ASP A 394 -8.55 8.79 21.68
N CYS A 395 -9.72 8.73 21.06
CA CYS A 395 -9.85 8.74 19.62
C CYS A 395 -11.12 9.45 19.12
N LYS A 396 -11.02 9.96 17.90
CA LYS A 396 -12.10 10.61 17.18
C LYS A 396 -12.07 10.16 15.73
N PHE A 397 -13.16 9.66 15.21
CA PHE A 397 -13.34 9.25 13.81
C PHE A 397 -14.82 9.15 13.46
N THR A 398 -15.11 9.00 12.18
CA THR A 398 -16.48 8.90 11.68
C THR A 398 -16.69 7.52 11.04
N LEU A 399 -17.70 6.78 11.52
CA LEU A 399 -18.20 5.61 10.78
C LEU A 399 -19.04 6.09 9.61
N VAL A 400 -18.86 5.44 8.45
CA VAL A 400 -19.54 5.80 7.21
C VAL A 400 -20.24 4.59 6.63
N THR A 401 -21.53 4.75 6.35
CA THR A 401 -22.36 3.85 5.56
C THR A 401 -23.07 4.70 4.52
N GLU A 402 -24.40 4.66 4.42
CA GLU A 402 -25.21 5.66 3.70
C GLU A 402 -25.21 7.01 4.43
N GLU A 403 -24.98 7.00 5.75
CA GLU A 403 -24.88 8.18 6.61
C GLU A 403 -23.55 8.20 7.35
N GLU A 404 -23.22 9.35 7.94
CA GLU A 404 -22.01 9.58 8.73
C GLU A 404 -22.31 9.62 10.22
N TYR A 405 -21.58 8.82 11.01
CA TYR A 405 -21.76 8.71 12.47
C TYR A 405 -20.44 9.06 13.19
N PRO A 406 -20.28 10.30 13.64
CA PRO A 406 -19.07 10.73 14.34
C PRO A 406 -19.00 10.10 15.73
N LEU A 407 -17.84 9.59 16.08
CA LEU A 407 -17.54 8.98 17.37
C LEU A 407 -16.39 9.73 18.07
N HIS A 408 -16.56 9.93 19.38
CA HIS A 408 -15.54 10.45 20.27
C HIS A 408 -15.46 9.51 21.47
N LEU A 409 -14.37 8.77 21.58
CA LEU A 409 -14.24 7.74 22.61
C LEU A 409 -13.01 8.03 23.47
N LYS A 410 -13.15 7.80 24.76
CA LYS A 410 -12.03 7.78 25.68
C LYS A 410 -11.36 6.43 25.70
N LYS A 411 -10.07 6.38 26.03
CA LYS A 411 -9.35 5.14 26.23
C LYS A 411 -10.15 4.18 27.10
N ASP A 412 -10.17 2.90 26.69
CA ASP A 412 -10.90 1.79 27.34
C ASP A 412 -12.43 1.92 27.31
N GLN A 413 -12.99 2.97 26.69
CA GLN A 413 -14.43 3.06 26.46
C GLN A 413 -14.86 2.06 25.40
N THR A 414 -15.96 1.35 25.69
CA THR A 414 -16.63 0.46 24.73
C THR A 414 -18.04 0.95 24.46
N VAL A 415 -18.40 1.05 23.20
CA VAL A 415 -19.75 1.37 22.73
C VAL A 415 -20.32 0.19 21.95
N PHE A 416 -21.65 0.00 22.07
CA PHE A 416 -22.42 -0.96 21.30
C PHE A 416 -23.45 -0.20 20.48
N LEU A 417 -23.42 -0.34 19.17
CA LEU A 417 -24.35 0.32 18.27
C LEU A 417 -25.27 -0.75 17.65
N ASP A 418 -26.55 -0.41 17.56
CA ASP A 418 -27.52 -1.24 16.84
C ASP A 418 -27.53 -0.91 15.33
N LYS A 419 -28.40 -1.56 14.59
CA LYS A 419 -28.58 -1.36 13.14
C LYS A 419 -28.91 0.10 12.72
N ASN A 420 -29.36 0.93 13.66
CA ASN A 420 -29.64 2.35 13.43
C ASN A 420 -28.53 3.25 14.01
N PHE A 421 -27.38 2.68 14.34
CA PHE A 421 -26.24 3.35 14.99
C PHE A 421 -26.59 4.05 16.31
N LYS A 422 -27.66 3.55 17.00
CA LYS A 422 -28.01 4.02 18.34
C LYS A 422 -27.26 3.22 19.38
N GLU A 423 -26.70 3.92 20.35
CA GLU A 423 -25.99 3.27 21.46
C GLU A 423 -26.96 2.40 22.27
N ARG A 424 -26.69 1.11 22.34
CA ARG A 424 -27.39 0.19 23.25
C ARG A 424 -26.77 0.34 24.63
N GLY A 425 -27.58 0.70 25.63
CA GLY A 425 -27.15 0.68 27.02
C GLY A 425 -26.59 -0.72 27.38
N ARG A 426 -25.53 -0.77 28.20
CA ARG A 426 -24.91 -2.02 28.66
C ARG A 426 -26.00 -2.97 29.13
N LYS A 427 -26.20 -4.11 28.47
CA LYS A 427 -26.79 -5.28 29.15
C LYS A 427 -25.74 -5.77 30.14
N THR A 428 -25.79 -5.30 31.38
CA THR A 428 -25.12 -5.96 32.50
C THR A 428 -25.62 -7.40 32.57
N LYS A 429 -24.72 -8.35 32.27
CA LYS A 429 -24.91 -9.76 32.64
C LYS A 429 -24.62 -9.91 34.10
#